data_84b8abba7b47542a1579dd5fcadef0ac
#
_entry.id   84b8abba7b47542a1579dd5fcadef0ac
#
_cell.length_a   1.000
_cell.length_b   1.000
_cell.length_c   1.000
_cell.angle_alpha   90.00
_cell.angle_beta   90.00
_cell.angle_gamma   90.00
#
_symmetry.space_group_name_H-M   'P 1'
#
loop_
_entity.id
_entity.type
_entity.pdbx_description
1 polymer ?
#
loop_
_entity_poly.entity_id
_entity_poly.type
_entity_poly.pdbx_seq_one_letter_code
_entity_poly.pdbx_strand_id
1 'polypeptide(L)'
;DAVKGLTDGEAFRRLQQNGRNEMKAARKKTKIQLFLEQLKDPLIYILLIAAVVSVFLGELSDAVIIGTVVVVNALVGMLQEGKARKALEALKKLTSPQTIVIREGIRQEIPAAELVTGDLVDLEAGAQVPADIRLTRSSNLQVEESALTGESVPVEKDALFLADCRHEIPLAERVNMVYMSTVVTHGHGEGIVTATGMATEIGRIASMITDAEEEMTPLQ
;
A
#
# COMPACT_ATOMS: atom_id res chain seq x y z
N ASP A 1 15.55 21.79 -15.15
CA ASP A 1 15.25 22.98 -14.32
C ASP A 1 14.45 22.55 -13.09
N ALA A 2 15.16 22.32 -11.97
CA ALA A 2 14.56 21.86 -10.71
C ALA A 2 13.48 22.82 -10.15
N VAL A 3 13.42 24.05 -10.61
CA VAL A 3 12.48 25.08 -10.13
C VAL A 3 11.14 25.04 -10.87
N LYS A 4 11.10 24.52 -12.09
CA LYS A 4 9.87 24.46 -12.89
C LYS A 4 9.15 23.09 -12.80
N GLY A 5 9.79 22.10 -12.22
CA GLY A 5 9.28 20.73 -12.19
C GLY A 5 9.35 20.04 -13.57
N LEU A 6 8.77 18.87 -13.67
CA LEU A 6 8.67 18.08 -14.92
C LEU A 6 7.64 18.69 -15.87
N THR A 7 7.75 18.35 -17.16
CA THR A 7 6.64 18.55 -18.10
C THR A 7 5.62 17.42 -17.96
N ASP A 8 4.35 17.69 -18.28
CA ASP A 8 3.30 16.66 -18.21
C ASP A 8 3.61 15.47 -19.12
N GLY A 9 4.19 15.69 -20.30
CA GLY A 9 4.62 14.64 -21.20
C GLY A 9 5.71 13.72 -20.61
N GLU A 10 6.68 14.31 -19.92
CA GLU A 10 7.75 13.56 -19.25
C GLU A 10 7.19 12.80 -18.03
N ALA A 11 6.31 13.42 -17.24
CA ALA A 11 5.64 12.77 -16.12
C ALA A 11 4.81 11.56 -16.59
N PHE A 12 4.05 11.70 -17.67
CA PHE A 12 3.29 10.60 -18.25
C PHE A 12 4.19 9.47 -18.75
N ARG A 13 5.31 9.78 -19.41
CA ARG A 13 6.28 8.78 -19.85
C ARG A 13 6.86 7.99 -18.68
N ARG A 14 7.24 8.68 -17.58
CA ARG A 14 7.77 8.05 -16.36
C ARG A 14 6.70 7.19 -15.67
N LEU A 15 5.46 7.65 -15.65
CA LEU A 15 4.34 6.88 -15.10
C LEU A 15 4.13 5.56 -15.86
N GLN A 16 4.28 5.57 -17.20
CA GLN A 16 4.19 4.34 -17.99
C GLN A 16 5.39 3.39 -17.77
N GLN A 17 6.59 3.94 -17.58
CA GLN A 17 7.80 3.15 -17.37
C GLN A 17 7.91 2.56 -15.97
N ASN A 18 7.64 3.36 -14.94
CA ASN A 18 7.86 3.00 -13.54
C ASN A 18 6.59 2.47 -12.85
N GLY A 19 5.43 2.64 -13.48
CA GLY A 19 4.14 2.30 -12.90
C GLY A 19 3.63 3.37 -11.91
N ARG A 20 2.50 3.07 -11.29
CA ARG A 20 1.84 3.98 -10.32
C ARG A 20 2.54 3.97 -8.97
N ASN A 21 2.47 5.09 -8.28
CA ASN A 21 2.93 5.22 -6.90
C ASN A 21 1.94 4.54 -5.95
N GLU A 22 1.95 3.23 -5.96
CA GLU A 22 1.09 2.38 -5.13
C GLU A 22 1.92 1.26 -4.52
N MET A 23 1.64 0.93 -3.27
CA MET A 23 2.16 -0.28 -2.66
C MET A 23 1.51 -1.50 -3.31
N LYS A 24 2.27 -2.54 -3.60
CA LYS A 24 1.70 -3.79 -4.14
C LYS A 24 0.63 -4.29 -3.17
N ALA A 25 -0.63 -4.23 -3.60
CA ALA A 25 -1.70 -4.90 -2.85
C ALA A 25 -1.42 -6.40 -2.83
N ALA A 26 -1.72 -7.06 -1.70
CA ALA A 26 -1.69 -8.51 -1.60
C ALA A 26 -2.38 -9.14 -2.82
N ARG A 27 -1.80 -10.22 -3.37
CA ARG A 27 -2.30 -10.88 -4.58
C ARG A 27 -3.81 -11.10 -4.49
N LYS A 28 -4.53 -10.60 -5.48
CA LYS A 28 -5.98 -10.82 -5.57
C LYS A 28 -6.23 -12.33 -5.63
N LYS A 29 -6.92 -12.88 -4.63
CA LYS A 29 -7.29 -14.29 -4.61
C LYS A 29 -8.20 -14.60 -5.79
N THR A 30 -7.91 -15.70 -6.47
CA THR A 30 -8.74 -16.21 -7.58
C THR A 30 -10.10 -16.67 -7.03
N LYS A 31 -11.13 -16.68 -7.87
CA LYS A 31 -12.47 -17.19 -7.48
C LYS A 31 -12.41 -18.63 -6.92
N ILE A 32 -11.52 -19.46 -7.49
CA ILE A 32 -11.29 -20.84 -7.02
C ILE A 32 -10.68 -20.83 -5.62
N GLN A 33 -9.71 -19.97 -5.35
CA GLN A 33 -9.11 -19.83 -4.00
C GLN A 33 -10.13 -19.36 -2.97
N LEU A 34 -11.00 -18.41 -3.34
CA LEU A 34 -12.10 -17.97 -2.47
C LEU A 34 -13.07 -19.11 -2.17
N PHE A 35 -13.41 -19.94 -3.16
CA PHE A 35 -14.26 -21.11 -2.97
C PHE A 35 -13.61 -22.14 -2.05
N LEU A 36 -12.33 -22.46 -2.26
CA LEU A 36 -11.59 -23.40 -1.42
C LEU A 36 -11.41 -22.89 0.01
N GLU A 37 -11.30 -21.58 0.21
CA GLU A 37 -11.26 -20.97 1.54
C GLU A 37 -12.58 -21.15 2.30
N GLN A 38 -13.71 -21.06 1.61
CA GLN A 38 -15.01 -21.35 2.24
C GLN A 38 -15.10 -22.80 2.72
N LEU A 39 -14.45 -23.74 2.04
CA LEU A 39 -14.41 -25.15 2.46
C LEU A 39 -13.52 -25.38 3.71
N LYS A 40 -12.71 -24.42 4.13
CA LYS A 40 -11.90 -24.49 5.35
C LYS A 40 -12.66 -24.12 6.63
N ASP A 41 -13.94 -23.76 6.52
CA ASP A 41 -14.78 -23.48 7.67
C ASP A 41 -14.96 -24.75 8.51
N PRO A 42 -14.73 -24.71 9.86
CA PRO A 42 -14.91 -25.86 10.74
C PRO A 42 -16.30 -26.50 10.64
N LEU A 43 -17.35 -25.71 10.42
CA LEU A 43 -18.70 -26.21 10.24
C LEU A 43 -18.83 -27.09 8.99
N ILE A 44 -18.16 -26.72 7.92
CA ILE A 44 -18.16 -27.48 6.66
C ILE A 44 -17.42 -28.79 6.84
N TYR A 45 -16.35 -28.87 7.63
CA TYR A 45 -15.69 -30.14 7.94
C TYR A 45 -16.63 -31.09 8.69
N ILE A 46 -17.40 -30.58 9.65
CA ILE A 46 -18.40 -31.42 10.38
C ILE A 46 -19.46 -31.97 9.40
N LEU A 47 -19.97 -31.13 8.48
CA LEU A 47 -20.93 -31.54 7.48
C LEU A 47 -20.33 -32.54 6.49
N LEU A 48 -19.10 -32.41 6.08
CA LEU A 48 -18.42 -33.36 5.20
C LEU A 48 -18.23 -34.72 5.91
N ILE A 49 -17.85 -34.71 7.19
CA ILE A 49 -17.76 -35.93 7.99
C ILE A 49 -19.13 -36.60 8.08
N ALA A 50 -20.20 -35.84 8.36
CA ALA A 50 -21.57 -36.38 8.42
C ALA A 50 -21.98 -36.97 7.05
N ALA A 51 -21.68 -36.31 5.94
CA ALA A 51 -21.97 -36.85 4.61
C ALA A 51 -21.25 -38.18 4.33
N VAL A 52 -19.97 -38.28 4.74
CA VAL A 52 -19.21 -39.53 4.61
C VAL A 52 -19.85 -40.66 5.47
N VAL A 53 -20.23 -40.35 6.71
CA VAL A 53 -20.93 -41.34 7.59
C VAL A 53 -22.23 -41.78 6.97
N SER A 54 -23.07 -40.89 6.43
CA SER A 54 -24.33 -41.25 5.74
C SER A 54 -24.08 -42.20 4.56
N VAL A 55 -23.00 -42.01 3.78
CA VAL A 55 -22.63 -42.94 2.71
C VAL A 55 -22.34 -44.36 3.28
N PHE A 56 -21.59 -44.46 4.38
CA PHE A 56 -21.27 -45.74 5.00
C PHE A 56 -22.50 -46.44 5.59
N LEU A 57 -23.50 -45.68 6.03
CA LEU A 57 -24.78 -46.23 6.52
C LEU A 57 -25.72 -46.61 5.39
N GLY A 58 -25.38 -46.38 4.13
CA GLY A 58 -26.19 -46.66 2.95
C GLY A 58 -27.26 -45.60 2.63
N GLU A 59 -27.24 -44.46 3.31
CA GLU A 59 -28.17 -43.33 3.16
C GLU A 59 -27.65 -42.31 2.12
N LEU A 60 -27.57 -42.76 0.86
CA LEU A 60 -27.03 -41.90 -0.23
C LEU A 60 -27.82 -40.61 -0.43
N SER A 61 -29.14 -40.63 -0.20
CA SER A 61 -29.98 -39.43 -0.33
C SER A 61 -29.55 -38.33 0.62
N ASP A 62 -29.24 -38.67 1.87
CA ASP A 62 -28.83 -37.72 2.90
C ASP A 62 -27.43 -37.14 2.60
N ALA A 63 -26.52 -38.01 2.15
CA ALA A 63 -25.19 -37.57 1.73
C ALA A 63 -25.25 -36.57 0.56
N VAL A 64 -26.14 -36.79 -0.42
CA VAL A 64 -26.35 -35.86 -1.56
C VAL A 64 -26.94 -34.52 -1.08
N ILE A 65 -27.92 -34.58 -0.17
CA ILE A 65 -28.52 -33.36 0.41
C ILE A 65 -27.44 -32.52 1.12
N ILE A 66 -26.67 -33.17 2.02
CA ILE A 66 -25.60 -32.48 2.76
C ILE A 66 -24.57 -31.91 1.79
N GLY A 67 -24.12 -32.69 0.80
CA GLY A 67 -23.18 -32.21 -0.22
C GLY A 67 -23.71 -31.00 -1.01
N THR A 68 -24.99 -31.03 -1.36
CA THR A 68 -25.65 -29.88 -2.05
C THR A 68 -25.67 -28.65 -1.16
N VAL A 69 -26.00 -28.77 0.11
CA VAL A 69 -26.01 -27.68 1.08
C VAL A 69 -24.62 -27.09 1.23
N VAL A 70 -23.58 -27.91 1.32
CA VAL A 70 -22.17 -27.43 1.38
C VAL A 70 -21.79 -26.62 0.14
N VAL A 71 -22.12 -27.12 -1.06
CA VAL A 71 -21.82 -26.41 -2.31
C VAL A 71 -22.58 -25.08 -2.39
N VAL A 72 -23.87 -25.07 -2.07
CA VAL A 72 -24.68 -23.85 -2.07
C VAL A 72 -24.13 -22.82 -1.07
N ASN A 73 -23.80 -23.28 0.13
CA ASN A 73 -23.23 -22.40 1.17
C ASN A 73 -21.88 -21.80 0.71
N ALA A 74 -20.99 -22.59 0.13
CA ALA A 74 -19.71 -22.11 -0.40
C ALA A 74 -19.90 -21.10 -1.53
N LEU A 75 -20.89 -21.30 -2.42
CA LEU A 75 -21.22 -20.35 -3.49
C LEU A 75 -21.75 -19.03 -2.92
N VAL A 76 -22.65 -19.09 -1.95
CA VAL A 76 -23.20 -17.89 -1.28
C VAL A 76 -22.07 -17.12 -0.58
N GLY A 77 -21.22 -17.80 0.18
CA GLY A 77 -20.06 -17.19 0.85
C GLY A 77 -19.11 -16.50 -0.12
N MET A 78 -18.78 -17.15 -1.24
CA MET A 78 -17.96 -16.56 -2.30
C MET A 78 -18.59 -15.30 -2.89
N LEU A 79 -19.90 -15.28 -3.12
CA LEU A 79 -20.62 -14.12 -3.64
C LEU A 79 -20.63 -12.97 -2.65
N GLN A 80 -20.86 -13.25 -1.36
CA GLN A 80 -20.87 -12.25 -0.28
C GLN A 80 -19.48 -11.62 -0.12
N GLU A 81 -18.42 -12.44 -0.04
CA GLU A 81 -17.04 -11.97 0.04
C GLU A 81 -16.66 -11.10 -1.16
N GLY A 82 -17.06 -11.51 -2.38
CA GLY A 82 -16.84 -10.75 -3.59
C GLY A 82 -17.52 -9.37 -3.58
N LYS A 83 -18.74 -9.28 -3.04
CA LYS A 83 -19.46 -7.99 -2.88
C LYS A 83 -18.78 -7.11 -1.83
N ALA A 84 -18.39 -7.67 -0.68
CA ALA A 84 -17.70 -6.94 0.38
C ALA A 84 -16.36 -6.35 -0.10
N ARG A 85 -15.55 -7.12 -0.81
CA ARG A 85 -14.29 -6.65 -1.41
C ARG A 85 -14.50 -5.51 -2.42
N LYS A 86 -15.50 -5.63 -3.31
CA LYS A 86 -15.82 -4.56 -4.26
C LYS A 86 -16.24 -3.27 -3.55
N ALA A 87 -17.02 -3.37 -2.48
CA ALA A 87 -17.41 -2.21 -1.70
C ALA A 87 -16.21 -1.52 -1.03
N LEU A 88 -15.26 -2.30 -0.48
CA LEU A 88 -14.02 -1.78 0.08
C LEU A 88 -13.11 -1.15 -1.00
N GLU A 89 -13.00 -1.76 -2.19
CA GLU A 89 -12.26 -1.16 -3.31
C GLU A 89 -12.88 0.17 -3.78
N ALA A 90 -14.22 0.25 -3.82
CA ALA A 90 -14.91 1.49 -4.15
C ALA A 90 -14.66 2.59 -3.10
N LEU A 91 -14.69 2.24 -1.81
CA LEU A 91 -14.38 3.17 -0.73
C LEU A 91 -12.93 3.68 -0.81
N LYS A 92 -11.97 2.78 -1.06
CA LYS A 92 -10.56 3.16 -1.26
C LYS A 92 -10.37 4.15 -2.40
N LYS A 93 -11.12 4.01 -3.49
CA LYS A 93 -11.06 4.96 -4.62
C LYS A 93 -11.59 6.36 -4.26
N LEU A 94 -12.60 6.43 -3.41
CA LEU A 94 -13.17 7.72 -2.96
C LEU A 94 -12.23 8.47 -2.00
N THR A 95 -11.37 7.75 -1.29
CA THR A 95 -10.40 8.29 -0.33
C THR A 95 -8.98 8.31 -0.89
N SER A 96 -8.79 8.30 -2.23
CA SER A 96 -7.46 8.43 -2.83
C SER A 96 -6.81 9.74 -2.37
N PRO A 97 -5.65 9.69 -1.71
CA PRO A 97 -4.96 10.89 -1.27
C PRO A 97 -4.56 11.72 -2.50
N GLN A 98 -4.76 13.03 -2.39
CA GLN A 98 -4.31 14.00 -3.37
C GLN A 98 -2.98 14.60 -2.91
N THR A 99 -2.20 15.09 -3.85
CA THR A 99 -0.95 15.78 -3.58
C THR A 99 -0.77 16.96 -4.52
N ILE A 100 -0.10 18.00 -4.05
CA ILE A 100 0.17 19.18 -4.85
C ILE A 100 1.56 19.01 -5.49
N VAL A 101 1.60 19.08 -6.80
CA VAL A 101 2.85 19.06 -7.58
C VAL A 101 3.02 20.35 -8.36
N ILE A 102 4.27 20.66 -8.65
CA ILE A 102 4.63 21.77 -9.52
C ILE A 102 5.19 21.17 -10.81
N ARG A 103 4.43 21.32 -11.91
CA ARG A 103 4.84 20.91 -13.26
C ARG A 103 4.79 22.11 -14.19
N GLU A 104 5.81 22.29 -14.99
CA GLU A 104 5.96 23.47 -15.89
C GLU A 104 5.83 24.82 -15.18
N GLY A 105 6.12 24.84 -13.86
CA GLY A 105 5.98 26.04 -13.02
C GLY A 105 4.56 26.30 -12.52
N ILE A 106 3.61 25.39 -12.79
CA ILE A 106 2.20 25.49 -12.38
C ILE A 106 1.93 24.51 -11.24
N ARG A 107 1.35 25.01 -10.14
CA ARG A 107 0.84 24.18 -9.05
C ARG A 107 -0.45 23.49 -9.51
N GLN A 108 -0.49 22.18 -9.36
CA GLN A 108 -1.65 21.36 -9.69
C GLN A 108 -1.85 20.23 -8.68
N GLU A 109 -3.08 19.93 -8.40
CA GLU A 109 -3.45 18.82 -7.53
C GLU A 109 -3.64 17.56 -8.36
N ILE A 110 -2.93 16.50 -8.00
CA ILE A 110 -3.02 15.21 -8.69
C ILE A 110 -3.24 14.08 -7.69
N PRO A 111 -3.84 12.94 -8.11
CA PRO A 111 -3.84 11.74 -7.29
C PRO A 111 -2.40 11.32 -6.93
N ALA A 112 -2.14 11.07 -5.65
CA ALA A 112 -0.80 10.64 -5.19
C ALA A 112 -0.29 9.38 -5.93
N ALA A 113 -1.20 8.53 -6.42
CA ALA A 113 -0.88 7.36 -7.22
C ALA A 113 -0.29 7.69 -8.61
N GLU A 114 -0.42 8.93 -9.10
CA GLU A 114 0.12 9.40 -10.39
C GLU A 114 1.43 10.18 -10.25
N LEU A 115 1.94 10.24 -9.02
CA LEU A 115 3.23 10.84 -8.72
C LEU A 115 4.37 9.98 -9.31
N VAL A 116 5.36 10.63 -9.88
CA VAL A 116 6.52 9.96 -10.48
C VAL A 116 7.84 10.51 -9.94
N THR A 117 8.86 9.69 -9.99
CA THR A 117 10.22 10.10 -9.61
C THR A 117 10.65 11.31 -10.44
N GLY A 118 11.10 12.38 -9.77
CA GLY A 118 11.49 13.64 -10.36
C GLY A 118 10.40 14.72 -10.34
N ASP A 119 9.15 14.40 -9.92
CA ASP A 119 8.14 15.43 -9.67
C ASP A 119 8.57 16.35 -8.54
N LEU A 120 8.26 17.63 -8.66
CA LEU A 120 8.42 18.62 -7.60
C LEU A 120 7.11 18.69 -6.81
N VAL A 121 7.16 18.27 -5.54
CA VAL A 121 6.00 18.21 -4.65
C VAL A 121 6.04 19.37 -3.67
N ASP A 122 4.89 19.93 -3.39
CA ASP A 122 4.67 20.92 -2.36
C ASP A 122 3.98 20.29 -1.15
N LEU A 123 4.58 20.49 0.02
CA LEU A 123 4.18 19.88 1.28
C LEU A 123 3.74 20.95 2.26
N GLU A 124 2.51 20.84 2.76
CA GLU A 124 1.93 21.77 3.74
C GLU A 124 1.55 21.01 5.02
N ALA A 125 1.46 21.74 6.14
CA ALA A 125 1.03 21.17 7.41
C ALA A 125 -0.32 20.44 7.29
N GLY A 126 -0.40 19.21 7.82
CA GLY A 126 -1.54 18.30 7.70
C GLY A 126 -1.46 17.37 6.49
N ALA A 127 -0.55 17.59 5.54
CA ALA A 127 -0.38 16.70 4.39
C ALA A 127 0.31 15.39 4.79
N GLN A 128 -0.17 14.28 4.23
CA GLN A 128 0.56 13.02 4.26
C GLN A 128 1.60 13.03 3.12
N VAL A 129 2.84 12.69 3.45
CA VAL A 129 3.92 12.60 2.46
C VAL A 129 3.65 11.45 1.49
N PRO A 130 3.51 11.72 0.18
CA PRO A 130 3.01 10.73 -0.77
C PRO A 130 4.08 9.78 -1.31
N ALA A 131 5.36 10.11 -1.17
CA ALA A 131 6.49 9.36 -1.70
C ALA A 131 7.76 9.72 -0.92
N ASP A 132 8.90 9.10 -1.21
CA ASP A 132 10.17 9.56 -0.66
C ASP A 132 10.65 10.79 -1.44
N ILE A 133 10.90 11.88 -0.72
CA ILE A 133 11.14 13.20 -1.29
C ILE A 133 12.42 13.80 -0.72
N ARG A 134 13.30 14.26 -1.59
CA ARG A 134 14.45 15.10 -1.23
C ARG A 134 14.03 16.56 -1.21
N LEU A 135 14.12 17.19 -0.05
CA LEU A 135 13.76 18.58 0.13
C LEU A 135 14.70 19.51 -0.67
N THR A 136 14.11 20.47 -1.34
CA THR A 136 14.80 21.56 -2.04
C THR A 136 14.59 22.89 -1.32
N ARG A 137 13.48 23.04 -0.61
CA ARG A 137 13.14 24.17 0.26
C ARG A 137 12.40 23.67 1.48
N SER A 138 12.64 24.30 2.61
CA SER A 138 11.92 24.07 3.87
C SER A 138 11.76 25.37 4.63
N SER A 139 10.63 25.53 5.30
CA SER A 139 10.37 26.64 6.22
C SER A 139 9.66 26.13 7.43
N ASN A 140 10.39 26.00 8.55
CA ASN A 140 9.92 25.42 9.82
C ASN A 140 9.21 24.07 9.62
N LEU A 141 9.67 23.27 8.65
CA LEU A 141 9.05 22.00 8.31
C LEU A 141 9.34 20.97 9.39
N GLN A 142 8.29 20.44 10.00
CA GLN A 142 8.35 19.33 10.96
C GLN A 142 7.51 18.17 10.46
N VAL A 143 8.06 16.97 10.56
CA VAL A 143 7.44 15.74 10.05
C VAL A 143 7.43 14.68 11.14
N GLU A 144 6.30 14.06 11.37
CA GLU A 144 6.15 12.89 12.23
C GLU A 144 6.53 11.64 11.44
N GLU A 145 7.59 10.97 11.87
CA GLU A 145 8.16 9.79 11.20
C GLU A 145 7.96 8.49 12.00
N SER A 146 7.03 8.48 12.95
CA SER A 146 6.78 7.33 13.85
C SER A 146 6.53 6.01 13.11
N ALA A 147 5.94 6.06 11.93
CA ALA A 147 5.72 4.87 11.09
C ALA A 147 7.02 4.18 10.64
N LEU A 148 8.15 4.89 10.60
CA LEU A 148 9.45 4.39 10.14
C LEU A 148 10.47 4.25 11.26
N THR A 149 10.51 5.22 12.18
CA THR A 149 11.50 5.29 13.25
C THR A 149 10.99 4.75 14.57
N GLY A 150 9.67 4.68 14.76
CA GLY A 150 9.00 4.35 16.01
C GLY A 150 8.95 5.51 17.01
N GLU A 151 9.54 6.67 16.69
CA GLU A 151 9.55 7.86 17.55
C GLU A 151 8.39 8.80 17.20
N SER A 152 7.57 9.16 18.19
CA SER A 152 6.39 10.01 18.00
C SER A 152 6.69 11.52 18.05
N VAL A 153 7.94 11.91 18.29
CA VAL A 153 8.33 13.32 18.33
C VAL A 153 8.57 13.79 16.88
N PRO A 154 7.92 14.89 16.43
CA PRO A 154 8.16 15.44 15.11
C PRO A 154 9.62 15.85 14.92
N VAL A 155 10.19 15.51 13.78
CA VAL A 155 11.57 15.82 13.40
C VAL A 155 11.58 17.08 12.55
N GLU A 156 12.42 18.04 12.93
CA GLU A 156 12.66 19.24 12.13
C GLU A 156 13.46 18.89 10.86
N LYS A 157 13.00 19.38 9.72
CA LYS A 157 13.60 19.10 8.41
C LYS A 157 14.27 20.32 7.85
N ASP A 158 15.48 20.12 7.31
CA ASP A 158 16.29 21.17 6.72
C ASP A 158 16.75 20.80 5.29
N ALA A 159 16.23 21.51 4.32
CA ALA A 159 16.58 21.32 2.91
C ALA A 159 18.07 21.62 2.61
N LEU A 160 18.69 22.50 3.39
CA LEU A 160 20.09 22.93 3.20
C LEU A 160 21.10 21.98 3.82
N PHE A 161 20.64 21.02 4.62
CA PHE A 161 21.52 20.04 5.24
C PHE A 161 22.26 19.23 4.15
N LEU A 162 23.57 19.29 4.17
CA LEU A 162 24.47 18.49 3.34
C LEU A 162 25.08 17.40 4.20
N ALA A 163 24.68 16.18 3.95
CA ALA A 163 25.23 15.02 4.62
C ALA A 163 26.71 14.78 4.23
N ASP A 164 27.54 14.39 5.20
CA ASP A 164 28.89 13.89 4.89
C ASP A 164 28.77 12.50 4.24
N CYS A 165 29.03 12.43 2.93
CA CYS A 165 28.86 11.21 2.12
C CYS A 165 29.88 10.07 2.46
N ARG A 166 30.71 10.24 3.50
CA ARG A 166 31.69 9.22 3.88
C ARG A 166 31.10 8.04 4.64
N HIS A 167 29.89 8.17 5.19
CA HIS A 167 29.21 7.13 5.98
C HIS A 167 27.75 7.02 5.54
N GLU A 168 27.19 5.84 5.61
CA GLU A 168 25.74 5.66 5.48
C GLU A 168 25.04 6.35 6.66
N ILE A 169 24.18 7.32 6.35
CA ILE A 169 23.41 8.06 7.33
C ILE A 169 22.16 7.26 7.66
N PRO A 170 21.92 6.95 8.94
CA PRO A 170 20.67 6.33 9.39
C PRO A 170 19.46 7.13 8.92
N LEU A 171 18.34 6.45 8.65
CA LEU A 171 17.14 7.04 8.09
C LEU A 171 16.63 8.22 8.93
N ALA A 172 16.62 8.09 10.24
CA ALA A 172 16.19 9.11 11.20
C ALA A 172 17.08 10.40 11.19
N GLU A 173 18.32 10.29 10.75
CA GLU A 173 19.27 11.42 10.71
C GLU A 173 19.26 12.16 9.35
N ARG A 174 18.51 11.66 8.37
CA ARG A 174 18.40 12.30 7.04
C ARG A 174 17.41 13.46 7.08
N VAL A 175 17.78 14.55 7.73
CA VAL A 175 16.92 15.73 7.93
C VAL A 175 16.51 16.45 6.64
N ASN A 176 17.19 16.19 5.53
CA ASN A 176 16.89 16.74 4.20
C ASN A 176 15.99 15.84 3.34
N MET A 177 15.45 14.76 3.94
CA MET A 177 14.53 13.84 3.29
C MET A 177 13.24 13.75 4.10
N VAL A 178 12.14 13.51 3.40
CA VAL A 178 10.87 13.10 3.98
C VAL A 178 10.39 11.82 3.28
N TYR A 179 9.68 10.97 3.98
CA TYR A 179 9.40 9.62 3.56
C TYR A 179 7.91 9.36 3.37
N MET A 180 7.58 8.45 2.47
CA MET A 180 6.21 8.01 2.24
C MET A 180 5.54 7.57 3.54
N SER A 181 4.26 7.92 3.70
CA SER A 181 3.40 7.60 4.85
C SER A 181 3.69 8.36 6.14
N THR A 182 4.63 9.28 6.15
CA THR A 182 4.84 10.25 7.25
C THR A 182 3.89 11.43 7.12
N VAL A 183 3.74 12.24 8.16
CA VAL A 183 2.80 13.36 8.20
C VAL A 183 3.51 14.66 8.51
N VAL A 184 3.26 15.69 7.71
CA VAL A 184 3.74 17.05 7.97
C VAL A 184 2.92 17.64 9.12
N THR A 185 3.57 17.90 10.25
CA THR A 185 2.91 18.44 11.45
C THR A 185 2.94 19.95 11.49
N HIS A 186 3.99 20.56 10.94
CA HIS A 186 4.18 22.02 10.96
C HIS A 186 4.99 22.50 9.76
N GLY A 187 4.80 23.78 9.41
CA GLY A 187 5.55 24.44 8.36
C GLY A 187 5.17 24.01 6.94
N HIS A 188 6.05 24.29 6.00
CA HIS A 188 5.91 23.84 4.61
C HIS A 188 7.27 23.57 3.97
N GLY A 189 7.26 22.80 2.87
CA GLY A 189 8.46 22.48 2.14
C GLY A 189 8.18 22.07 0.70
N GLU A 190 9.16 22.24 -0.15
CA GLU A 190 9.16 21.73 -1.52
C GLU A 190 10.27 20.70 -1.68
N GLY A 191 10.02 19.67 -2.47
CA GLY A 191 11.04 18.67 -2.70
C GLY A 191 10.80 17.83 -3.95
N ILE A 192 11.85 17.14 -4.37
CA ILE A 192 11.84 16.30 -5.56
C ILE A 192 11.63 14.84 -5.13
N VAL A 193 10.69 14.17 -5.77
CA VAL A 193 10.43 12.75 -5.58
C VAL A 193 11.64 11.93 -6.01
N THR A 194 12.17 11.14 -5.08
CA THR A 194 13.33 10.26 -5.30
C THR A 194 12.92 8.81 -5.51
N ALA A 195 11.86 8.35 -4.82
CA ALA A 195 11.35 7.00 -4.95
C ALA A 195 9.83 6.97 -4.79
N THR A 196 9.15 6.02 -5.45
CA THR A 196 7.71 5.82 -5.44
C THR A 196 7.34 4.37 -5.19
N GLY A 197 6.16 4.11 -4.62
CA GLY A 197 5.59 2.78 -4.41
C GLY A 197 6.52 1.84 -3.65
N MET A 198 6.78 0.67 -4.22
CA MET A 198 7.64 -0.35 -3.60
C MET A 198 9.13 0.01 -3.53
N ALA A 199 9.57 1.06 -4.25
CA ALA A 199 10.94 1.55 -4.20
C ALA A 199 11.21 2.50 -3.02
N THR A 200 10.17 2.96 -2.32
CA THR A 200 10.27 3.80 -1.12
C THR A 200 10.81 3.00 0.08
N GLU A 201 11.27 3.68 1.12
CA GLU A 201 11.74 3.00 2.35
C GLU A 201 10.63 2.15 2.98
N ILE A 202 9.41 2.67 3.06
CA ILE A 202 8.27 1.88 3.56
C ILE A 202 7.92 0.71 2.63
N GLY A 203 8.08 0.89 1.32
CA GLY A 203 7.89 -0.17 0.33
C GLY A 203 8.91 -1.30 0.47
N ARG A 204 10.16 -0.98 0.76
CA ARG A 204 11.23 -1.96 1.05
C ARG A 204 10.94 -2.76 2.32
N ILE A 205 10.49 -2.09 3.39
CA ILE A 205 10.08 -2.76 4.63
C ILE A 205 8.92 -3.73 4.35
N ALA A 206 7.92 -3.30 3.58
CA ALA A 206 6.78 -4.14 3.22
C ALA A 206 7.20 -5.36 2.39
N SER A 207 8.19 -5.23 1.48
CA SER A 207 8.69 -6.38 0.73
C SER A 207 9.43 -7.38 1.62
N MET A 208 10.25 -6.92 2.56
CA MET A 208 10.97 -7.79 3.51
C MET A 208 10.01 -8.59 4.39
N ILE A 209 8.90 -8.00 4.82
CA ILE A 209 7.87 -8.71 5.61
C ILE A 209 7.20 -9.79 4.76
N THR A 210 6.85 -9.47 3.51
CA THR A 210 6.19 -10.44 2.61
C THR A 210 7.10 -11.61 2.28
N ASP A 211 8.37 -11.35 2.00
CA ASP A 211 9.36 -12.39 1.71
C ASP A 211 9.61 -13.29 2.92
N ALA A 212 9.65 -12.72 4.15
CA ALA A 212 9.77 -13.48 5.39
C ALA A 212 8.55 -14.39 5.68
N GLU A 213 7.34 -13.95 5.32
CA GLU A 213 6.12 -14.78 5.46
C GLU A 213 6.12 -15.97 4.48
N GLU A 214 6.67 -15.81 3.27
CA GLU A 214 6.80 -16.92 2.30
C GLU A 214 7.84 -17.97 2.75
N GLU A 215 8.87 -17.59 3.49
CA GLU A 215 9.89 -18.51 4.01
C GLU A 215 9.44 -19.30 5.27
N MET A 216 8.44 -18.81 6.03
CA MET A 216 8.00 -19.42 7.29
C MET A 216 7.05 -20.61 7.15
N THR A 217 6.77 -21.13 5.97
CA THR A 217 5.80 -22.22 5.75
C THR A 217 6.39 -23.55 5.25
N PRO A 218 7.25 -24.26 6.01
CA PRO A 218 7.29 -25.71 5.87
C PRO A 218 7.01 -26.53 7.14
N LEU A 219 6.69 -25.93 8.28
CA LEU A 219 6.63 -26.66 9.55
C LEU A 219 5.41 -26.32 10.46
N GLN A 220 4.21 -26.16 9.86
CA GLN A 220 2.98 -26.21 10.65
C GLN A 220 1.97 -27.15 10.05
#